data_97eaea9968c1eb34aae23efaa771a681
#
_entry.id   97eaea9968c1eb34aae23efaa771a681
#
_cell.length_a   1.000
_cell.length_b   1.000
_cell.length_c   1.000
_cell.angle_alpha   90.00
_cell.angle_beta   90.00
_cell.angle_gamma   90.00
#
_symmetry.space_group_name_H-M   'P 1'
#
loop_
_entity.id
_entity.type
_entity.pdbx_description
1 polymer ?
#
loop_
_entity_poly.entity_id
_entity_poly.type
_entity_poly.pdbx_seq_one_letter_code
_entity_poly.pdbx_strand_id
1 'polypeptide(L)'
;MAARRTRRIKVLVLDRTKLGEQDLILTCLTDTGEELRAVAKGARKPGSRLAARTELFSEVDVLVAEGRSLFVVSEASLLCAHEKIRGDLSRVSAASTLCEIARLTCIEGYTDTFLFPILSRALTAVERASDEAHLDVIVAAYVFKVLAHGGWRPELHSCIACGDEAPTFFSPR
;
A
#
# COMPACT_ATOMS: atom_id res chain seq x y z
N MET A 1 18.89 -27.57 -14.74
CA MET A 1 17.84 -26.72 -14.12
C MET A 1 18.38 -25.30 -14.07
N ALA A 2 17.81 -24.36 -14.84
CA ALA A 2 18.25 -22.96 -14.77
C ALA A 2 17.99 -22.43 -13.35
N ALA A 3 18.98 -21.79 -12.73
CA ALA A 3 18.84 -21.15 -11.45
C ALA A 3 17.76 -20.07 -11.57
N ARG A 4 16.67 -20.17 -10.79
CA ARG A 4 15.64 -19.14 -10.73
C ARG A 4 16.30 -17.84 -10.28
N ARG A 5 16.13 -16.77 -11.05
CA ARG A 5 16.57 -15.45 -10.61
C ARG A 5 15.84 -15.08 -9.32
N THR A 6 16.61 -14.83 -8.27
CA THR A 6 16.08 -14.33 -7.01
C THR A 6 16.47 -12.87 -6.86
N ARG A 7 15.59 -12.06 -6.29
CA ARG A 7 15.87 -10.67 -5.93
C ARG A 7 15.30 -10.34 -4.56
N ARG A 8 16.00 -9.49 -3.82
CA ARG A 8 15.55 -8.97 -2.55
C ARG A 8 14.92 -7.60 -2.79
N ILE A 9 13.72 -7.38 -2.23
CA ILE A 9 12.90 -6.21 -2.50
C ILE A 9 12.25 -5.78 -1.19
N LYS A 10 12.26 -4.48 -0.91
CA LYS A 10 11.46 -3.90 0.16
C LYS A 10 10.05 -3.67 -0.37
N VAL A 11 9.05 -4.17 0.37
CA VAL A 11 7.65 -4.10 -0.03
C VAL A 11 6.75 -3.68 1.13
N LEU A 12 5.60 -3.12 0.79
CA LEU A 12 4.50 -2.86 1.68
C LEU A 12 3.32 -3.77 1.28
N VAL A 13 2.80 -4.56 2.22
CA VAL A 13 1.72 -5.52 1.95
C VAL A 13 0.39 -4.79 1.89
N LEU A 14 -0.19 -4.71 0.67
CA LEU A 14 -1.45 -4.02 0.39
C LEU A 14 -2.66 -4.92 0.55
N ASP A 15 -2.54 -6.20 0.15
CA ASP A 15 -3.62 -7.18 0.20
C ASP A 15 -3.09 -8.62 0.34
N ARG A 16 -3.96 -9.49 0.88
CA ARG A 16 -3.68 -10.92 1.09
C ARG A 16 -4.87 -11.76 0.64
N THR A 17 -4.74 -12.44 -0.48
CA THR A 17 -5.77 -13.31 -1.03
C THR A 17 -5.44 -14.78 -0.78
N LYS A 18 -6.44 -15.58 -0.39
CA LYS A 18 -6.28 -17.03 -0.19
C LYS A 18 -6.00 -17.73 -1.52
N LEU A 19 -4.99 -18.60 -1.54
CA LEU A 19 -4.66 -19.47 -2.66
C LEU A 19 -4.66 -20.92 -2.20
N GLY A 20 -5.70 -21.67 -2.58
CA GLY A 20 -5.91 -23.02 -2.08
C GLY A 20 -6.04 -23.09 -0.56
N GLU A 21 -5.59 -24.21 0.04
CA GLU A 21 -5.78 -24.45 1.47
C GLU A 21 -4.68 -23.82 2.35
N GLN A 22 -3.45 -23.72 1.85
CA GLN A 22 -2.28 -23.44 2.68
C GLN A 22 -1.49 -22.18 2.26
N ASP A 23 -1.76 -21.63 1.09
CA ASP A 23 -0.98 -20.54 0.52
C ASP A 23 -1.75 -19.20 0.54
N LEU A 24 -1.02 -18.11 0.40
CA LEU A 24 -1.54 -16.77 0.17
C LEU A 24 -0.92 -16.17 -1.10
N ILE A 25 -1.69 -15.36 -1.82
CA ILE A 25 -1.16 -14.38 -2.75
C ILE A 25 -1.03 -13.07 -1.97
N LEU A 26 0.15 -12.51 -1.97
CA LEU A 26 0.42 -11.17 -1.47
C LEU A 26 0.40 -10.19 -2.65
N THR A 27 -0.38 -9.12 -2.51
CA THR A 27 -0.29 -7.95 -3.39
C THR A 27 0.46 -6.87 -2.62
N CYS A 28 1.57 -6.42 -3.16
CA CYS A 28 2.50 -5.52 -2.49
C CYS A 28 2.84 -4.32 -3.37
N LEU A 29 3.14 -3.19 -2.74
CA LEU A 29 3.83 -2.06 -3.35
C LEU A 29 5.33 -2.19 -3.06
N THR A 30 6.15 -2.17 -4.10
CA THR A 30 7.61 -2.19 -3.96
C THR A 30 8.15 -0.79 -3.63
N ASP A 31 9.38 -0.72 -3.13
CA ASP A 31 10.07 0.55 -2.87
C ASP A 31 10.37 1.35 -4.15
N THR A 32 10.29 0.71 -5.31
CA THR A 32 10.32 1.36 -6.63
C THR A 32 8.97 1.86 -7.11
N GLY A 33 7.88 1.57 -6.37
CA GLY A 33 6.51 2.01 -6.70
C GLY A 33 5.74 1.07 -7.64
N GLU A 34 6.28 -0.08 -7.97
CA GLU A 34 5.61 -1.09 -8.80
C GLU A 34 4.70 -1.99 -7.96
N GLU A 35 3.61 -2.50 -8.56
CA GLU A 35 2.88 -3.60 -7.97
C GLU A 35 3.69 -4.90 -8.08
N LEU A 36 3.81 -5.63 -6.97
CA LEU A 36 4.38 -6.97 -6.91
C LEU A 36 3.33 -7.96 -6.42
N ARG A 37 3.04 -8.99 -7.21
CA ARG A 37 2.21 -10.10 -6.81
C ARG A 37 3.06 -11.35 -6.59
N ALA A 38 2.99 -11.93 -5.39
CA ALA A 38 3.83 -13.07 -5.01
C ALA A 38 3.06 -14.11 -4.20
N VAL A 39 3.35 -15.39 -4.44
CA VAL A 39 2.80 -16.50 -3.66
C VAL A 39 3.65 -16.72 -2.40
N ALA A 40 3.03 -16.62 -1.25
CA ALA A 40 3.60 -17.00 0.06
C ALA A 40 3.17 -18.43 0.39
N LYS A 41 4.02 -19.40 0.03
CA LYS A 41 3.72 -20.83 0.21
C LYS A 41 3.69 -21.23 1.69
N GLY A 42 2.65 -21.97 2.09
CA GLY A 42 2.47 -22.41 3.45
C GLY A 42 2.18 -21.29 4.45
N ALA A 43 1.87 -20.08 3.98
CA ALA A 43 1.59 -18.95 4.86
C ALA A 43 0.33 -19.14 5.73
N ARG A 44 -0.58 -20.05 5.34
CA ARG A 44 -1.78 -20.37 6.14
C ARG A 44 -1.61 -21.59 7.06
N LYS A 45 -0.43 -22.21 7.06
CA LYS A 45 -0.15 -23.30 8.01
C LYS A 45 -0.05 -22.78 9.43
N PRO A 46 -0.54 -23.52 10.45
CA PRO A 46 -0.34 -23.16 11.84
C PRO A 46 1.14 -22.90 12.16
N GLY A 47 1.44 -21.81 12.84
CA GLY A 47 2.81 -21.43 13.20
C GLY A 47 3.68 -20.92 12.05
N SER A 48 3.11 -20.58 10.90
CA SER A 48 3.86 -20.04 9.76
C SER A 48 4.53 -18.71 10.12
N ARG A 49 5.85 -18.69 10.15
CA ARG A 49 6.64 -17.46 10.32
C ARG A 49 6.45 -16.49 9.17
N LEU A 50 6.19 -17.02 7.97
CA LEU A 50 5.94 -16.20 6.79
C LEU A 50 4.62 -15.44 6.93
N ALA A 51 3.56 -16.08 7.43
CA ALA A 51 2.29 -15.42 7.71
C ALA A 51 2.44 -14.23 8.67
N ALA A 52 3.12 -14.43 9.79
CA ALA A 52 3.32 -13.38 10.80
C ALA A 52 4.15 -12.20 10.29
N ARG A 53 5.07 -12.45 9.35
CA ARG A 53 5.93 -11.40 8.78
C ARG A 53 5.30 -10.64 7.61
N THR A 54 4.27 -11.20 6.99
CA THR A 54 3.59 -10.62 5.81
C THR A 54 2.14 -10.27 6.11
N GLU A 55 1.87 -9.76 7.32
CA GLU A 55 0.56 -9.26 7.69
C GLU A 55 0.19 -8.01 6.87
N LEU A 56 -1.13 -7.72 6.74
CA LEU A 56 -1.60 -6.49 6.09
C LEU A 56 -0.94 -5.26 6.70
N PHE A 57 -0.63 -4.29 5.86
CA PHE A 57 0.00 -3.01 6.19
C PHE A 57 1.47 -3.09 6.63
N SER A 58 2.06 -4.30 6.72
CA SER A 58 3.45 -4.46 7.13
C SER A 58 4.43 -4.04 6.04
N GLU A 59 5.52 -3.39 6.43
CA GLU A 59 6.70 -3.21 5.59
C GLU A 59 7.63 -4.41 5.79
N VAL A 60 8.04 -5.01 4.70
CA VAL A 60 8.77 -6.28 4.70
C VAL A 60 9.89 -6.25 3.66
N ASP A 61 11.04 -6.76 4.03
CA ASP A 61 12.10 -7.11 3.09
C ASP A 61 11.89 -8.57 2.65
N VAL A 62 11.56 -8.80 1.39
CA VAL A 62 11.25 -10.12 0.85
C VAL A 62 12.31 -10.58 -0.15
N LEU A 63 12.70 -11.86 -0.07
CA LEU A 63 13.43 -12.54 -1.12
C LEU A 63 12.41 -13.25 -2.00
N VAL A 64 12.30 -12.85 -3.26
CA VAL A 64 11.39 -13.44 -4.23
C VAL A 64 12.14 -14.13 -5.36
N ALA A 65 11.58 -15.24 -5.84
CA ALA A 65 12.04 -15.96 -7.02
C ALA A 65 10.99 -15.85 -8.13
N GLU A 66 11.43 -15.79 -9.39
CA GLU A 66 10.53 -15.83 -10.54
C GLU A 66 9.75 -17.15 -10.57
N GLY A 67 8.42 -17.07 -10.68
CA GLY A 67 7.51 -18.20 -10.90
C GLY A 67 7.03 -18.25 -12.36
N ARG A 68 6.00 -19.04 -12.64
CA ARG A 68 5.40 -19.11 -14.00
C ARG A 68 4.57 -17.86 -14.33
N SER A 69 3.77 -17.38 -13.37
CA SER A 69 2.88 -16.22 -13.50
C SER A 69 3.00 -15.23 -12.34
N LEU A 70 3.41 -15.68 -11.18
CA LEU A 70 3.59 -14.87 -9.99
C LEU A 70 4.97 -15.15 -9.40
N PHE A 71 5.54 -14.18 -8.70
CA PHE A 71 6.72 -14.41 -7.90
C PHE A 71 6.41 -15.38 -6.76
N VAL A 72 7.44 -16.01 -6.20
CA VAL A 72 7.32 -16.86 -5.01
C VAL A 72 8.21 -16.29 -3.92
N VAL A 73 7.60 -15.99 -2.76
CA VAL A 73 8.34 -15.53 -1.58
C VAL A 73 9.09 -16.72 -0.98
N SER A 74 10.41 -16.63 -0.92
CA SER A 74 11.27 -17.64 -0.27
C SER A 74 11.65 -17.24 1.16
N GLU A 75 11.85 -15.92 1.40
CA GLU A 75 12.17 -15.37 2.72
C GLU A 75 11.43 -14.06 2.93
N ALA A 76 11.14 -13.72 4.18
CA ALA A 76 10.60 -12.43 4.58
C ALA A 76 11.23 -11.97 5.89
N SER A 77 11.62 -10.72 5.97
CA SER A 77 12.10 -10.05 7.18
C SER A 77 11.23 -8.83 7.44
N LEU A 78 10.53 -8.83 8.58
CA LEU A 78 9.65 -7.74 8.98
C LEU A 78 10.48 -6.49 9.29
N LEU A 79 10.14 -5.37 8.68
CA LEU A 79 10.75 -4.05 8.92
C LEU A 79 9.88 -3.19 9.82
N CYS A 80 8.57 -3.11 9.53
CA CYS A 80 7.59 -2.41 10.35
C CYS A 80 6.26 -3.17 10.32
N ALA A 81 5.67 -3.42 11.47
CA ALA A 81 4.46 -4.24 11.59
C ALA A 81 3.16 -3.43 11.55
N HIS A 82 3.17 -2.14 11.93
CA HIS A 82 1.99 -1.30 12.14
C HIS A 82 0.88 -2.00 12.96
N GLU A 83 1.28 -2.62 14.08
CA GLU A 83 0.41 -3.53 14.86
C GLU A 83 -0.85 -2.83 15.39
N LYS A 84 -0.74 -1.55 15.79
CA LYS A 84 -1.87 -0.80 16.34
C LYS A 84 -2.99 -0.59 15.33
N ILE A 85 -2.68 -0.60 14.03
CA ILE A 85 -3.70 -0.50 12.98
C ILE A 85 -4.65 -1.69 13.07
N ARG A 86 -4.14 -2.90 13.18
CA ARG A 86 -4.94 -4.14 13.17
C ARG A 86 -5.80 -4.35 14.42
N GLY A 87 -5.52 -3.64 15.49
CA GLY A 87 -6.29 -3.69 16.73
C GLY A 87 -7.50 -2.75 16.80
N ASP A 88 -7.73 -1.92 15.79
CA ASP A 88 -8.75 -0.88 15.81
C ASP A 88 -9.46 -0.80 14.44
N LEU A 89 -10.78 -0.91 14.43
CA LEU A 89 -11.58 -0.99 13.20
C LEU A 89 -11.50 0.28 12.35
N SER A 90 -11.55 1.46 12.98
CA SER A 90 -11.46 2.74 12.28
C SER A 90 -10.08 2.90 11.61
N ARG A 91 -9.01 2.49 12.29
CA ARG A 91 -7.64 2.47 11.73
C ARG A 91 -7.51 1.47 10.58
N VAL A 92 -8.07 0.26 10.72
CA VAL A 92 -8.09 -0.74 9.64
C VAL A 92 -8.83 -0.18 8.41
N SER A 93 -9.97 0.47 8.60
CA SER A 93 -10.74 1.09 7.51
C SER A 93 -9.92 2.17 6.78
N ALA A 94 -9.32 3.10 7.53
CA ALA A 94 -8.46 4.14 6.97
C ALA A 94 -7.26 3.54 6.22
N ALA A 95 -6.52 2.61 6.83
CA ALA A 95 -5.37 1.96 6.22
C ALA A 95 -5.74 1.16 4.96
N SER A 96 -6.89 0.46 4.97
CA SER A 96 -7.40 -0.26 3.79
C SER A 96 -7.71 0.70 2.64
N THR A 97 -8.30 1.85 2.93
CA THR A 97 -8.55 2.91 1.93
C THR A 97 -7.24 3.41 1.31
N LEU A 98 -6.22 3.68 2.14
CA LEU A 98 -4.90 4.10 1.65
C LEU A 98 -4.27 3.03 0.75
N CYS A 99 -4.31 1.76 1.15
CA CYS A 99 -3.77 0.64 0.36
C CYS A 99 -4.54 0.44 -0.95
N GLU A 100 -5.87 0.59 -0.96
CA GLU A 100 -6.66 0.47 -2.18
C GLU A 100 -6.34 1.60 -3.17
N ILE A 101 -6.19 2.84 -2.70
CA ILE A 101 -5.75 3.96 -3.54
C ILE A 101 -4.37 3.68 -4.12
N ALA A 102 -3.42 3.16 -3.32
CA ALA A 102 -2.11 2.78 -3.81
C ALA A 102 -2.20 1.70 -4.91
N ARG A 103 -3.07 0.70 -4.75
CA ARG A 103 -3.33 -0.33 -5.78
C ARG A 103 -3.89 0.23 -7.08
N LEU A 104 -4.75 1.25 -6.98
CA LEU A 104 -5.33 1.90 -8.16
C LEU A 104 -4.32 2.79 -8.91
N THR A 105 -3.26 3.20 -8.25
CA THR A 105 -2.26 4.13 -8.80
C THR A 105 -0.95 3.47 -9.20
N CYS A 106 -0.58 2.33 -8.59
CA CYS A 106 0.59 1.57 -9.02
C CYS A 106 0.29 0.77 -10.28
N ILE A 107 1.21 0.79 -11.22
CA ILE A 107 1.09 0.11 -12.52
C ILE A 107 2.22 -0.91 -12.64
N GLU A 108 1.89 -2.13 -13.07
CA GLU A 108 2.90 -3.17 -13.31
C GLU A 108 3.89 -2.71 -14.40
N GLY A 109 5.18 -2.85 -14.10
CA GLY A 109 6.26 -2.46 -15.01
C GLY A 109 6.53 -0.95 -15.10
N TYR A 110 5.84 -0.13 -14.31
CA TYR A 110 6.10 1.31 -14.22
C TYR A 110 6.59 1.67 -12.82
N THR A 111 7.78 2.27 -12.75
CA THR A 111 8.37 2.73 -11.49
C THR A 111 7.90 4.12 -11.11
N ASP A 112 7.39 4.26 -9.89
CA ASP A 112 7.03 5.54 -9.28
C ASP A 112 7.50 5.61 -7.82
N THR A 113 8.69 6.09 -7.61
CA THR A 113 9.35 6.14 -6.30
C THR A 113 8.64 7.06 -5.27
N PHE A 114 7.63 7.81 -5.69
CA PHE A 114 6.79 8.63 -4.78
C PHE A 114 5.82 7.77 -3.97
N LEU A 115 5.25 6.69 -4.56
CA LEU A 115 4.13 5.96 -3.97
C LEU A 115 4.49 5.25 -2.66
N PHE A 116 5.62 4.56 -2.61
CA PHE A 116 6.02 3.80 -1.41
C PHE A 116 6.23 4.71 -0.18
N PRO A 117 7.07 5.76 -0.22
CA PRO A 117 7.31 6.58 0.96
C PRO A 117 6.09 7.38 1.41
N ILE A 118 5.20 7.78 0.50
CA ILE A 118 3.98 8.51 0.89
C ILE A 118 2.99 7.58 1.60
N LEU A 119 2.83 6.33 1.13
CA LEU A 119 1.98 5.34 1.79
C LEU A 119 2.55 4.92 3.16
N SER A 120 3.84 4.64 3.25
CA SER A 120 4.52 4.30 4.51
C SER A 120 4.31 5.38 5.59
N ARG A 121 4.47 6.66 5.20
CA ARG A 121 4.22 7.79 6.10
C ARG A 121 2.74 7.89 6.50
N ALA A 122 1.82 7.66 5.56
CA ALA A 122 0.38 7.70 5.84
C ALA A 122 -0.03 6.58 6.81
N LEU A 123 0.46 5.34 6.64
CA LEU A 123 0.21 4.24 7.59
C LEU A 123 0.80 4.54 8.98
N THR A 124 1.99 5.12 9.04
CA THR A 124 2.57 5.57 10.31
C THR A 124 1.72 6.64 10.98
N ALA A 125 1.14 7.56 10.21
CA ALA A 125 0.23 8.59 10.73
C ALA A 125 -1.09 7.97 11.23
N VAL A 126 -1.68 7.01 10.50
CA VAL A 126 -2.87 6.26 10.92
C VAL A 126 -2.61 5.54 12.25
N GLU A 127 -1.44 4.91 12.41
CA GLU A 127 -1.07 4.23 13.66
C GLU A 127 -1.00 5.19 14.87
N ARG A 128 -0.67 6.46 14.62
CA ARG A 128 -0.52 7.52 15.65
C ARG A 128 -1.73 8.44 15.79
N ALA A 129 -2.76 8.28 14.98
CA ALA A 129 -3.94 9.13 15.01
C ALA A 129 -4.59 9.15 16.40
N SER A 130 -5.05 10.31 16.85
CA SER A 130 -5.67 10.51 18.17
C SER A 130 -7.13 10.05 18.20
N ASP A 131 -7.83 10.24 17.08
CA ASP A 131 -9.28 10.05 16.95
C ASP A 131 -9.69 9.84 15.49
N GLU A 132 -10.98 9.64 15.23
CA GLU A 132 -11.52 9.40 13.88
C GLU A 132 -11.39 10.62 12.97
N ALA A 133 -11.58 11.83 13.46
CA ALA A 133 -11.43 13.04 12.66
C ALA A 133 -9.98 13.19 12.15
N HIS A 134 -9.00 12.81 12.96
CA HIS A 134 -7.60 12.77 12.53
C HIS A 134 -7.35 11.71 11.45
N LEU A 135 -8.02 10.53 11.53
CA LEU A 135 -7.95 9.50 10.47
C LEU A 135 -8.50 10.04 9.14
N ASP A 136 -9.64 10.74 9.17
CA ASP A 136 -10.25 11.35 7.97
C ASP A 136 -9.31 12.36 7.32
N VAL A 137 -8.65 13.21 8.11
CA VAL A 137 -7.66 14.18 7.62
C VAL A 137 -6.46 13.47 6.97
N ILE A 138 -5.98 12.38 7.57
CA ILE A 138 -4.86 11.60 7.01
C ILE A 138 -5.25 11.01 5.66
N VAL A 139 -6.43 10.40 5.55
CA VAL A 139 -6.94 9.81 4.31
C VAL A 139 -7.09 10.90 3.24
N ALA A 140 -7.75 12.02 3.57
CA ALA A 140 -7.93 13.15 2.65
C ALA A 140 -6.57 13.70 2.17
N ALA A 141 -5.63 13.93 3.09
CA ALA A 141 -4.30 14.43 2.76
C ALA A 141 -3.52 13.48 1.84
N TYR A 142 -3.65 12.17 2.04
CA TYR A 142 -3.04 11.15 1.17
C TYR A 142 -3.65 11.21 -0.24
N VAL A 143 -5.00 11.21 -0.35
CA VAL A 143 -5.73 11.31 -1.62
C VAL A 143 -5.27 12.52 -2.42
N PHE A 144 -5.30 13.72 -1.80
CA PHE A 144 -4.88 14.94 -2.49
C PHE A 144 -3.42 14.93 -2.95
N LYS A 145 -2.51 14.33 -2.17
CA LYS A 145 -1.10 14.20 -2.56
C LYS A 145 -0.91 13.26 -3.73
N VAL A 146 -1.62 12.12 -3.75
CA VAL A 146 -1.56 11.16 -4.85
C VAL A 146 -2.17 11.76 -6.11
N LEU A 147 -3.33 12.42 -6.02
CA LEU A 147 -3.96 13.11 -7.14
C LEU A 147 -3.05 14.22 -7.70
N ALA A 148 -2.47 15.05 -6.83
CA ALA A 148 -1.58 16.13 -7.25
C ALA A 148 -0.33 15.59 -7.94
N HIS A 149 0.24 14.46 -7.47
CA HIS A 149 1.36 13.77 -8.09
C HIS A 149 1.00 13.23 -9.48
N GLY A 150 -0.21 12.69 -9.63
CA GLY A 150 -0.75 12.22 -10.91
C GLY A 150 -1.19 13.34 -11.87
N GLY A 151 -0.97 14.61 -11.52
CA GLY A 151 -1.35 15.76 -12.36
C GLY A 151 -2.79 16.27 -12.17
N TRP A 152 -3.53 15.69 -11.22
CA TRP A 152 -4.92 16.05 -10.89
C TRP A 152 -5.02 16.97 -9.67
N ARG A 153 -4.10 17.93 -9.56
CA ARG A 153 -4.12 18.88 -8.44
C ARG A 153 -5.34 19.79 -8.54
N PRO A 154 -6.26 19.75 -7.57
CA PRO A 154 -7.40 20.67 -7.57
C PRO A 154 -6.94 22.10 -7.31
N GLU A 155 -7.53 23.08 -8.03
CA GLU A 155 -7.38 24.49 -7.72
C GLU A 155 -8.34 24.84 -6.57
N LEU A 156 -7.79 25.27 -5.44
CA LEU A 156 -8.55 25.57 -4.21
C LEU A 156 -8.48 27.05 -3.84
N HIS A 157 -7.71 27.86 -4.56
CA HIS A 157 -7.45 29.26 -4.20
C HIS A 157 -8.25 30.24 -5.07
N SER A 158 -8.60 29.83 -6.29
CA SER A 158 -9.35 30.69 -7.22
C SER A 158 -10.30 29.87 -8.09
N CYS A 159 -11.30 30.54 -8.62
CA CYS A 159 -12.21 29.95 -9.58
C CYS A 159 -11.49 29.72 -10.92
N ILE A 160 -11.44 28.52 -11.45
CA ILE A 160 -10.79 28.17 -12.72
C ILE A 160 -11.49 28.81 -13.94
N ALA A 161 -12.76 29.21 -13.79
CA ALA A 161 -13.54 29.77 -14.87
C ALA A 161 -13.45 31.29 -14.94
N CYS A 162 -13.45 32.00 -13.79
CA CYS A 162 -13.50 33.50 -13.77
C CYS A 162 -12.35 34.13 -12.98
N GLY A 163 -11.48 33.32 -12.31
CA GLY A 163 -10.36 33.85 -11.53
C GLY A 163 -10.75 34.44 -10.17
N ASP A 164 -12.02 34.32 -9.74
CA ASP A 164 -12.45 34.83 -8.42
C ASP A 164 -11.65 34.15 -7.29
N GLU A 165 -11.01 34.96 -6.45
CA GLU A 165 -10.18 34.48 -5.32
C GLU A 165 -11.00 34.11 -4.09
N ALA A 166 -12.32 34.35 -4.09
CA ALA A 166 -13.24 33.98 -3.01
C ALA A 166 -14.44 33.16 -3.52
N PRO A 167 -14.21 32.02 -4.20
CA PRO A 167 -15.32 31.24 -4.77
C PRO A 167 -16.21 30.69 -3.63
N THR A 168 -17.51 30.87 -3.75
CA THR A 168 -18.51 30.41 -2.80
C THR A 168 -19.03 29.00 -3.10
N PHE A 169 -18.67 28.43 -4.25
CA PHE A 169 -19.11 27.12 -4.69
C PHE A 169 -17.93 26.27 -5.19
N PHE A 170 -18.01 24.97 -4.93
CA PHE A 170 -17.09 23.98 -5.48
C PHE A 170 -17.84 23.11 -6.50
N SER A 171 -17.28 22.95 -7.70
CA SER A 171 -17.77 22.02 -8.71
C SER A 171 -16.76 20.88 -8.89
N PRO A 172 -17.17 19.62 -8.76
CA PRO A 172 -16.30 18.46 -8.98
C PRO A 172 -16.11 18.08 -10.45
N ARG A 173 -16.56 18.95 -11.41
CA ARG A 173 -16.50 18.69 -12.86
C ARG A 173 -15.23 19.21 -13.47
#